data_d3ca44d89d0b1df7a72753edd1b770cc
#
_entry.id   d3ca44d89d0b1df7a72753edd1b770cc
#
_cell.length_a   1.000
_cell.length_b   1.000
_cell.length_c   1.000
_cell.angle_alpha   90.00
_cell.angle_beta   90.00
_cell.angle_gamma   90.00
#
_symmetry.space_group_name_H-M   'P 1'
#
loop_
_entity.id
_entity.type
_entity.pdbx_description
1 polymer ?
#
loop_
_entity_poly.entity_id
_entity_poly.type
_entity_poly.pdbx_seq_one_letter_code
_entity_poly.pdbx_strand_id
1 'polypeptide(L)'
;MQRLKSVVQPVEMSVLSEKKEKKQMKRLFLWTRYAAAVLVLVLIGWLSFKRLTSEDMIRVYADNKIRKIELADGTKVWLNKGSLFEYPENFAGDNRKVRLNGEAYFEVARQTGKHKFTVESKLMTVVVHGTIFNMKSYDQATVAETSLIEGEVLVESGDDDSKIILLPGQKAIVEESSHKMVVKETNSLMDGIWRNNMVPFQNATIQDIAKVLEDLYHVKIEVRKDIDLTHTYSGMIEKKEKLEDVMKTLQNSIPIR
;
A
#
# COMPACT_ATOMS: atom_id res chain seq x y z
N MET A 1 24.85 -78.52 -49.50
CA MET A 1 23.82 -77.39 -49.50
C MET A 1 23.43 -76.89 -48.10
N GLN A 2 23.68 -77.61 -46.99
CA GLN A 2 23.31 -77.22 -45.62
C GLN A 2 24.26 -76.19 -44.97
N ARG A 3 25.51 -76.01 -45.37
CA ARG A 3 26.46 -75.04 -44.76
C ARG A 3 26.25 -73.60 -45.16
N LEU A 4 25.63 -73.36 -46.28
CA LEU A 4 25.32 -71.95 -46.75
C LEU A 4 24.09 -71.35 -46.05
N LYS A 5 23.12 -72.14 -45.59
CA LYS A 5 21.94 -71.66 -44.87
C LYS A 5 22.25 -71.12 -43.45
N SER A 6 23.27 -71.68 -42.78
CA SER A 6 23.66 -71.32 -41.40
C SER A 6 24.46 -70.03 -41.31
N VAL A 7 25.06 -69.55 -42.41
CA VAL A 7 25.82 -68.29 -42.48
C VAL A 7 24.95 -67.11 -42.90
N VAL A 8 23.93 -67.37 -43.74
CA VAL A 8 23.05 -66.28 -44.24
C VAL A 8 22.04 -65.84 -43.18
N GLN A 9 21.51 -66.78 -42.35
CA GLN A 9 20.54 -66.39 -41.30
C GLN A 9 21.07 -65.37 -40.23
N PRO A 10 22.27 -65.51 -39.66
CA PRO A 10 22.76 -64.52 -38.67
C PRO A 10 23.04 -63.14 -39.29
N VAL A 11 23.46 -63.08 -40.56
CA VAL A 11 23.74 -61.84 -41.26
C VAL A 11 22.44 -61.08 -41.55
N GLU A 12 21.37 -61.76 -41.99
CA GLU A 12 20.05 -61.13 -42.19
C GLU A 12 19.47 -60.61 -40.88
N MET A 13 19.59 -61.35 -39.79
CA MET A 13 19.08 -60.94 -38.49
C MET A 13 19.82 -59.72 -37.94
N SER A 14 21.13 -59.57 -38.12
CA SER A 14 21.94 -58.43 -37.72
C SER A 14 21.58 -57.20 -38.56
N VAL A 15 21.38 -57.31 -39.85
CA VAL A 15 20.97 -56.20 -40.72
C VAL A 15 19.54 -55.73 -40.42
N LEU A 16 18.64 -56.64 -40.06
CA LEU A 16 17.27 -56.29 -39.64
C LEU A 16 17.24 -55.58 -38.27
N SER A 17 18.11 -55.99 -37.31
CA SER A 17 18.21 -55.34 -36.02
C SER A 17 18.78 -53.92 -36.13
N GLU A 18 19.84 -53.72 -36.91
CA GLU A 18 20.42 -52.40 -37.17
C GLU A 18 19.41 -51.42 -37.85
N LYS A 19 18.63 -51.93 -38.78
CA LYS A 19 17.60 -51.17 -39.46
C LYS A 19 16.45 -50.77 -38.51
N LYS A 20 16.14 -51.64 -37.52
CA LYS A 20 15.12 -51.38 -36.50
C LYS A 20 15.59 -50.35 -35.51
N GLU A 21 16.86 -50.44 -35.05
CA GLU A 21 17.45 -49.44 -34.16
C GLU A 21 17.58 -48.06 -34.82
N LYS A 22 18.04 -47.99 -36.08
CA LYS A 22 18.09 -46.71 -36.83
C LYS A 22 16.73 -46.07 -37.02
N LYS A 23 15.67 -46.90 -37.19
CA LYS A 23 14.29 -46.40 -37.29
C LYS A 23 13.74 -45.93 -35.94
N GLN A 24 14.11 -46.57 -34.84
CA GLN A 24 13.77 -46.14 -33.48
C GLN A 24 14.48 -44.83 -33.12
N MET A 25 15.79 -44.74 -33.37
CA MET A 25 16.57 -43.52 -33.13
C MET A 25 16.02 -42.32 -33.93
N LYS A 26 15.64 -42.51 -35.20
CA LYS A 26 15.00 -41.42 -36.00
C LYS A 26 13.66 -40.99 -35.42
N ARG A 27 12.85 -41.91 -34.91
CA ARG A 27 11.60 -41.59 -34.23
C ARG A 27 11.87 -40.80 -32.92
N LEU A 28 12.80 -41.30 -32.10
CA LEU A 28 13.19 -40.63 -30.87
C LEU A 28 13.68 -39.18 -31.14
N PHE A 29 14.52 -39.01 -32.15
CA PHE A 29 15.04 -37.69 -32.56
C PHE A 29 13.94 -36.75 -33.07
N LEU A 30 12.92 -37.28 -33.76
CA LEU A 30 11.74 -36.50 -34.15
C LEU A 30 10.93 -36.08 -32.92
N TRP A 31 10.69 -36.99 -31.98
CA TRP A 31 9.96 -36.70 -30.75
C TRP A 31 10.66 -35.64 -29.87
N THR A 32 12.00 -35.72 -29.78
CA THR A 32 12.78 -34.71 -29.03
C THR A 32 12.69 -33.32 -29.69
N ARG A 33 12.65 -33.26 -31.01
CA ARG A 33 12.45 -31.99 -31.74
C ARG A 33 11.05 -31.38 -31.49
N TYR A 34 10.01 -32.19 -31.47
CA TYR A 34 8.65 -31.73 -31.15
C TYR A 34 8.54 -31.34 -29.67
N ALA A 35 9.13 -32.10 -28.77
CA ALA A 35 9.18 -31.75 -27.36
C ALA A 35 9.89 -30.41 -27.12
N ALA A 36 11.04 -30.20 -27.77
CA ALA A 36 11.74 -28.91 -27.71
C ALA A 36 10.91 -27.74 -28.25
N ALA A 37 10.23 -27.95 -29.39
CA ALA A 37 9.35 -26.91 -29.96
C ALA A 37 8.19 -26.56 -29.02
N VAL A 38 7.56 -27.55 -28.37
CA VAL A 38 6.49 -27.35 -27.38
C VAL A 38 7.03 -26.59 -26.17
N LEU A 39 8.22 -26.94 -25.66
CA LEU A 39 8.86 -26.22 -24.55
C LEU A 39 9.12 -24.76 -24.90
N VAL A 40 9.59 -24.48 -26.10
CA VAL A 40 9.82 -23.11 -26.57
C VAL A 40 8.51 -22.34 -26.65
N LEU A 41 7.45 -22.93 -27.19
CA LEU A 41 6.12 -22.30 -27.27
C LEU A 41 5.55 -22.02 -25.86
N VAL A 42 5.70 -22.97 -24.93
CA VAL A 42 5.29 -22.79 -23.52
C VAL A 42 6.10 -21.65 -22.87
N LEU A 43 7.40 -21.60 -23.11
CA LEU A 43 8.27 -20.54 -22.59
C LEU A 43 7.88 -19.16 -23.16
N ILE A 44 7.66 -19.08 -24.48
CA ILE A 44 7.21 -17.84 -25.12
C ILE A 44 5.83 -17.44 -24.57
N GLY A 45 4.89 -18.38 -24.45
CA GLY A 45 3.58 -18.13 -23.87
C GLY A 45 3.68 -17.63 -22.43
N TRP A 46 4.53 -18.23 -21.61
CA TRP A 46 4.76 -17.81 -20.23
C TRP A 46 5.42 -16.43 -20.13
N LEU A 47 6.44 -16.16 -20.96
CA LEU A 47 7.08 -14.85 -21.02
C LEU A 47 6.11 -13.76 -21.52
N SER A 48 5.32 -14.06 -22.53
CA SER A 48 4.29 -13.14 -23.04
C SER A 48 3.22 -12.88 -21.99
N PHE A 49 2.74 -13.92 -21.30
CA PHE A 49 1.80 -13.79 -20.18
C PHE A 49 2.36 -12.93 -19.05
N LYS A 50 3.60 -13.19 -18.66
CA LYS A 50 4.29 -12.39 -17.62
C LYS A 50 4.43 -10.91 -18.05
N ARG A 51 4.68 -10.64 -19.33
CA ARG A 51 4.82 -9.28 -19.86
C ARG A 51 3.47 -8.55 -19.97
N LEU A 52 2.40 -9.27 -20.30
CA LEU A 52 1.04 -8.74 -20.35
C LEU A 52 0.44 -8.49 -18.96
N THR A 53 0.94 -9.19 -17.92
CA THR A 53 0.49 -9.03 -16.52
C THR A 53 1.41 -8.12 -15.69
N SER A 54 2.54 -7.63 -16.23
CA SER A 54 3.36 -6.61 -15.57
C SER A 54 2.64 -5.27 -15.69
N GLU A 55 2.07 -4.80 -14.60
CA GLU A 55 1.52 -3.45 -14.50
C GLU A 55 2.68 -2.45 -14.53
N ASP A 56 2.64 -1.50 -15.47
CA ASP A 56 3.58 -0.39 -15.49
C ASP A 56 3.30 0.50 -14.27
N MET A 57 4.25 0.51 -13.32
CA MET A 57 4.14 1.29 -12.09
C MET A 57 4.59 2.73 -12.34
N ILE A 58 3.69 3.67 -12.09
CA ILE A 58 3.99 5.10 -12.06
C ILE A 58 4.67 5.41 -10.73
N ARG A 59 5.80 6.14 -10.80
CA ARG A 59 6.55 6.59 -9.63
C ARG A 59 6.44 8.10 -9.49
N VAL A 60 5.93 8.55 -8.35
CA VAL A 60 5.82 9.98 -8.02
C VAL A 60 6.66 10.27 -6.79
N TYR A 61 7.63 11.15 -6.94
CA TYR A 61 8.45 11.65 -5.85
C TYR A 61 8.04 13.07 -5.48
N ALA A 62 7.71 13.29 -4.21
CA ALA A 62 7.39 14.62 -3.67
C ALA A 62 8.66 15.22 -3.05
N ASP A 63 9.46 15.90 -3.86
CA ASP A 63 10.73 16.50 -3.46
C ASP A 63 10.56 17.52 -2.31
N ASN A 64 10.32 18.79 -2.61
CA ASN A 64 10.25 19.87 -1.61
C ASN A 64 8.84 20.41 -1.34
N LYS A 65 7.83 19.81 -1.94
CA LYS A 65 6.42 20.25 -1.82
C LYS A 65 5.47 19.06 -1.77
N ILE A 66 4.34 19.28 -1.12
CA ILE A 66 3.22 18.33 -1.10
C ILE A 66 2.70 18.16 -2.52
N ARG A 67 2.47 16.91 -2.92
CA ARG A 67 1.84 16.57 -4.20
C ARG A 67 0.49 15.92 -3.97
N LYS A 68 -0.53 16.43 -4.66
CA LYS A 68 -1.83 15.77 -4.75
C LYS A 68 -1.87 14.92 -6.00
N ILE A 69 -2.32 13.68 -5.86
CA ILE A 69 -2.47 12.67 -6.92
C ILE A 69 -3.91 12.18 -6.86
N GLU A 70 -4.52 11.99 -8.01
CA GLU A 70 -5.80 11.33 -8.14
C GLU A 70 -5.59 10.06 -8.96
N LEU A 71 -5.95 8.91 -8.37
CA LEU A 71 -5.79 7.60 -8.98
C LEU A 71 -6.97 7.28 -9.90
N ALA A 72 -6.80 6.29 -10.78
CA ALA A 72 -7.82 5.89 -11.76
C ALA A 72 -9.15 5.45 -11.12
N ASP A 73 -9.13 4.98 -9.87
CA ASP A 73 -10.31 4.58 -9.11
C ASP A 73 -11.02 5.74 -8.39
N GLY A 74 -10.52 6.97 -8.53
CA GLY A 74 -11.01 8.17 -7.85
C GLY A 74 -10.43 8.38 -6.44
N THR A 75 -9.52 7.52 -5.98
CA THR A 75 -8.79 7.70 -4.73
C THR A 75 -7.89 8.94 -4.80
N LYS A 76 -7.91 9.78 -3.76
CA LYS A 76 -7.06 10.96 -3.66
C LYS A 76 -5.95 10.70 -2.66
N VAL A 77 -4.73 11.01 -3.07
CA VAL A 77 -3.52 10.85 -2.26
C VAL A 77 -2.78 12.18 -2.17
N TRP A 78 -2.50 12.62 -0.96
CA TRP A 78 -1.57 13.73 -0.73
C TRP A 78 -0.26 13.13 -0.25
N LEU A 79 0.80 13.40 -0.97
CA LEU A 79 2.13 12.88 -0.70
C LEU A 79 2.96 13.98 -0.04
N ASN A 80 3.47 13.73 1.15
CA ASN A 80 4.30 14.67 1.89
C ASN A 80 5.69 14.80 1.28
N LYS A 81 6.41 15.86 1.64
CA LYS A 81 7.79 16.13 1.19
C LYS A 81 8.71 14.94 1.49
N GLY A 82 9.63 14.64 0.56
CA GLY A 82 10.58 13.57 0.69
C GLY A 82 10.01 12.17 0.57
N SER A 83 8.76 12.03 0.08
CA SER A 83 8.09 10.73 -0.06
C SER A 83 8.05 10.25 -1.50
N LEU A 84 8.11 8.94 -1.67
CA LEU A 84 7.96 8.22 -2.93
C LEU A 84 6.68 7.40 -2.89
N PHE A 85 5.87 7.52 -3.93
CA PHE A 85 4.64 6.77 -4.09
C PHE A 85 4.64 6.07 -5.44
N GLU A 86 4.35 4.76 -5.42
CA GLU A 86 4.29 3.91 -6.61
C GLU A 86 2.92 3.29 -6.74
N TYR A 87 2.31 3.41 -7.92
CA TYR A 87 0.98 2.90 -8.21
C TYR A 87 0.85 2.50 -9.68
N PRO A 88 0.01 1.53 -10.04
CA PRO A 88 -0.25 1.19 -11.44
C PRO A 88 -1.07 2.29 -12.13
N GLU A 89 -0.86 2.49 -13.42
CA GLU A 89 -1.64 3.44 -14.21
C GLU A 89 -3.15 3.15 -14.13
N ASN A 90 -3.48 1.85 -14.17
CA ASN A 90 -4.85 1.36 -13.99
C ASN A 90 -4.82 0.17 -13.04
N PHE A 91 -5.82 0.07 -12.17
CA PHE A 91 -5.97 -1.10 -11.31
C PHE A 91 -6.58 -2.26 -12.07
N ALA A 92 -5.88 -3.39 -12.16
CA ALA A 92 -6.39 -4.61 -12.76
C ALA A 92 -7.04 -5.51 -11.70
N GLY A 93 -8.26 -5.96 -11.95
CA GLY A 93 -9.00 -6.88 -11.07
C GLY A 93 -9.44 -6.26 -9.75
N ASP A 94 -9.52 -7.10 -8.72
CA ASP A 94 -10.12 -6.76 -7.42
C ASP A 94 -9.14 -6.15 -6.41
N ASN A 95 -7.86 -6.01 -6.77
CA ASN A 95 -6.82 -5.57 -5.84
C ASN A 95 -6.16 -4.28 -6.32
N ARG A 96 -6.43 -3.19 -5.58
CA ARG A 96 -5.88 -1.86 -5.82
C ARG A 96 -4.63 -1.71 -4.94
N LYS A 97 -3.47 -2.17 -5.45
CA LYS A 97 -2.23 -2.22 -4.71
C LYS A 97 -1.31 -1.05 -5.07
N VAL A 98 -0.80 -0.37 -4.05
CA VAL A 98 0.14 0.75 -4.17
C VAL A 98 1.28 0.59 -3.16
N ARG A 99 2.39 1.30 -3.37
CA ARG A 99 3.54 1.31 -2.45
C ARG A 99 3.87 2.71 -2.00
N LEU A 100 4.24 2.82 -0.72
CA LEU A 100 4.64 4.07 -0.09
C LEU A 100 5.98 3.92 0.61
N ASN A 101 6.91 4.82 0.28
CA ASN A 101 8.08 5.10 1.08
C ASN A 101 8.02 6.58 1.47
N GLY A 102 7.58 6.87 2.70
CA GLY A 102 7.35 8.24 3.13
C GLY A 102 6.09 8.44 3.93
N GLU A 103 5.48 9.60 3.79
CA GLU A 103 4.22 9.94 4.42
C GLU A 103 3.18 10.37 3.39
N ALA A 104 1.99 9.79 3.50
CA ALA A 104 0.87 10.10 2.64
C ALA A 104 -0.47 10.07 3.40
N TYR A 105 -1.35 10.96 2.99
CA TYR A 105 -2.75 11.00 3.42
C TYR A 105 -3.61 10.49 2.29
N PHE A 106 -4.52 9.58 2.61
CA PHE A 106 -5.36 8.87 1.67
C PHE A 106 -6.84 9.19 1.92
N GLU A 107 -7.56 9.54 0.86
CA GLU A 107 -9.03 9.51 0.79
C GLU A 107 -9.38 8.42 -0.24
N VAL A 108 -9.54 7.19 0.25
CA VAL A 108 -9.76 6.05 -0.62
C VAL A 108 -11.21 6.00 -1.09
N ALA A 109 -11.41 5.93 -2.41
CA ALA A 109 -12.72 5.83 -3.02
C ALA A 109 -13.37 4.48 -2.70
N ARG A 110 -14.63 4.50 -2.22
CA ARG A 110 -15.43 3.29 -2.06
C ARG A 110 -15.82 2.74 -3.41
N GLN A 111 -15.56 1.44 -3.62
CA GLN A 111 -15.97 0.73 -4.83
C GLN A 111 -17.14 -0.21 -4.53
N THR A 112 -18.04 -0.38 -5.52
CA THR A 112 -19.09 -1.40 -5.45
C THR A 112 -18.43 -2.78 -5.52
N GLY A 113 -18.68 -3.60 -4.51
CA GLY A 113 -17.95 -4.85 -4.29
C GLY A 113 -16.91 -4.71 -3.18
N LYS A 114 -16.35 -5.82 -2.73
CA LYS A 114 -15.33 -5.81 -1.65
C LYS A 114 -13.91 -5.64 -2.21
N HIS A 115 -13.73 -4.71 -3.14
CA HIS A 115 -12.40 -4.44 -3.72
C HIS A 115 -11.51 -3.76 -2.69
N LYS A 116 -10.44 -4.43 -2.31
CA LYS A 116 -9.48 -3.94 -1.34
C LYS A 116 -8.58 -2.87 -1.96
N PHE A 117 -8.25 -1.85 -1.18
CA PHE A 117 -7.14 -0.94 -1.46
C PHE A 117 -6.02 -1.25 -0.49
N THR A 118 -4.84 -1.55 -1.00
CA THR A 118 -3.70 -2.01 -0.21
C THR A 118 -2.53 -1.06 -0.38
N VAL A 119 -2.03 -0.51 0.73
CA VAL A 119 -0.81 0.28 0.76
C VAL A 119 0.30 -0.53 1.41
N GLU A 120 1.32 -0.87 0.63
CA GLU A 120 2.50 -1.57 1.11
C GLU A 120 3.62 -0.59 1.46
N SER A 121 4.31 -0.84 2.55
CA SER A 121 5.55 -0.18 2.93
C SER A 121 6.53 -1.20 3.51
N LYS A 122 7.71 -0.74 3.92
CA LYS A 122 8.75 -1.61 4.49
C LYS A 122 8.28 -2.35 5.76
N LEU A 123 7.60 -1.67 6.68
CA LEU A 123 7.31 -2.20 8.01
C LEU A 123 5.85 -2.63 8.19
N MET A 124 4.94 -2.14 7.37
CA MET A 124 3.52 -2.47 7.49
C MET A 124 2.80 -2.47 6.15
N THR A 125 1.72 -3.21 6.09
CA THR A 125 0.72 -3.19 5.03
C THR A 125 -0.61 -2.71 5.59
N VAL A 126 -1.23 -1.76 4.93
CA VAL A 126 -2.54 -1.21 5.28
C VAL A 126 -3.56 -1.64 4.25
N VAL A 127 -4.66 -2.25 4.69
CA VAL A 127 -5.74 -2.73 3.83
C VAL A 127 -7.05 -2.06 4.21
N VAL A 128 -7.72 -1.43 3.24
CA VAL A 128 -8.97 -0.69 3.42
C VAL A 128 -9.96 -0.93 2.28
N HIS A 129 -11.21 -0.52 2.47
CA HIS A 129 -12.27 -0.62 1.45
C HIS A 129 -12.81 0.75 0.97
N GLY A 130 -12.58 1.80 1.74
CA GLY A 130 -13.08 3.16 1.47
C GLY A 130 -12.96 3.96 2.76
N THR A 131 -11.80 4.54 3.00
CA THR A 131 -11.32 4.95 4.31
C THR A 131 -10.48 6.20 4.16
N ILE A 132 -10.53 7.07 5.16
CA ILE A 132 -9.65 8.23 5.27
C ILE A 132 -8.62 7.96 6.36
N PHE A 133 -7.33 7.96 5.98
CA PHE A 133 -6.24 7.67 6.90
C PHE A 133 -4.94 8.37 6.51
N ASN A 134 -4.04 8.52 7.46
CA ASN A 134 -2.66 8.94 7.25
C ASN A 134 -1.72 7.77 7.49
N MET A 135 -0.71 7.62 6.66
CA MET A 135 0.33 6.60 6.82
C MET A 135 1.70 7.24 6.70
N LYS A 136 2.60 6.92 7.64
CA LYS A 136 3.97 7.39 7.67
C LYS A 136 4.90 6.20 7.85
N SER A 137 5.67 5.89 6.81
CA SER A 137 6.62 4.77 6.79
C SER A 137 7.76 5.08 5.83
N TYR A 138 8.85 5.62 6.36
CA TYR A 138 10.07 5.87 5.60
C TYR A 138 11.00 4.67 5.70
N ASP A 139 11.62 4.25 4.60
CA ASP A 139 12.54 3.10 4.56
C ASP A 139 13.73 3.22 5.52
N GLN A 140 14.12 4.45 5.84
CA GLN A 140 15.23 4.73 6.76
C GLN A 140 14.78 4.90 8.22
N ALA A 141 13.46 4.96 8.46
CA ALA A 141 12.93 5.06 9.80
C ALA A 141 12.79 3.69 10.45
N THR A 142 13.00 3.64 11.76
CA THR A 142 12.82 2.43 12.57
C THR A 142 11.38 2.26 13.06
N VAL A 143 10.48 3.19 12.71
CA VAL A 143 9.09 3.20 13.14
C VAL A 143 8.20 3.56 11.95
N ALA A 144 7.11 2.82 11.78
CA ALA A 144 6.03 3.16 10.88
C ALA A 144 4.74 3.38 11.67
N GLU A 145 3.91 4.32 11.21
CA GLU A 145 2.67 4.71 11.85
C GLU A 145 1.52 4.80 10.83
N THR A 146 0.33 4.42 11.25
CA THR A 146 -0.89 4.71 10.49
C THR A 146 -2.00 5.15 11.43
N SER A 147 -2.69 6.25 11.09
CA SER A 147 -3.77 6.85 11.90
C SER A 147 -5.06 6.84 11.11
N LEU A 148 -6.13 6.36 11.72
CA LEU A 148 -7.45 6.28 11.09
C LEU A 148 -8.30 7.50 11.43
N ILE A 149 -8.80 8.18 10.40
CA ILE A 149 -9.69 9.33 10.51
C ILE A 149 -11.14 8.88 10.35
N GLU A 150 -11.46 8.15 9.28
CA GLU A 150 -12.81 7.70 8.97
C GLU A 150 -12.79 6.31 8.34
N GLY A 151 -13.73 5.44 8.72
CA GLY A 151 -13.91 4.08 8.19
C GLY A 151 -13.25 3.02 9.06
N GLU A 152 -12.61 2.04 8.44
CA GLU A 152 -11.92 0.91 9.08
C GLU A 152 -10.60 0.63 8.35
N VAL A 153 -9.56 0.36 9.11
CA VAL A 153 -8.22 0.01 8.61
C VAL A 153 -7.78 -1.31 9.21
N LEU A 154 -7.44 -2.27 8.36
CA LEU A 154 -6.69 -3.44 8.77
C LEU A 154 -5.19 -3.14 8.56
N VAL A 155 -4.41 -3.22 9.63
CA VAL A 155 -2.94 -3.09 9.61
C VAL A 155 -2.34 -4.47 9.79
N GLU A 156 -1.42 -4.82 8.90
CA GLU A 156 -0.63 -6.05 8.95
C GLU A 156 0.84 -5.68 9.14
N SER A 157 1.52 -6.28 10.11
CA SER A 157 2.97 -6.15 10.28
C SER A 157 3.70 -6.99 9.23
N GLY A 158 4.84 -6.49 8.71
CA GLY A 158 5.56 -7.14 7.62
C GLY A 158 6.10 -8.55 7.95
N ASP A 159 6.51 -8.79 9.20
CA ASP A 159 7.28 -10.00 9.55
C ASP A 159 6.60 -10.91 10.60
N ASP A 160 5.56 -10.47 11.29
CA ASP A 160 4.99 -11.19 12.45
C ASP A 160 3.56 -11.70 12.23
N ASP A 161 3.04 -11.66 11.01
CA ASP A 161 1.63 -12.02 10.69
C ASP A 161 0.58 -11.38 11.63
N SER A 162 1.02 -10.43 12.48
CA SER A 162 0.11 -9.75 13.39
C SER A 162 -0.79 -8.78 12.63
N LYS A 163 -2.09 -8.86 12.93
CA LYS A 163 -3.13 -8.08 12.26
C LYS A 163 -3.97 -7.37 13.30
N ILE A 164 -4.16 -6.09 13.10
CA ILE A 164 -4.97 -5.25 13.97
C ILE A 164 -5.95 -4.42 13.13
N ILE A 165 -7.19 -4.33 13.60
CA ILE A 165 -8.18 -3.43 13.02
C ILE A 165 -8.20 -2.15 13.85
N LEU A 166 -8.03 -1.00 13.20
CA LEU A 166 -8.16 0.31 13.82
C LEU A 166 -9.59 0.84 13.70
N LEU A 167 -10.00 1.55 14.71
CA LEU A 167 -11.20 2.38 14.74
C LEU A 167 -10.82 3.86 14.59
N PRO A 168 -11.75 4.73 14.14
CA PRO A 168 -11.51 6.17 14.06
C PRO A 168 -10.95 6.74 15.36
N GLY A 169 -9.92 7.59 15.25
CA GLY A 169 -9.20 8.16 16.41
C GLY A 169 -8.07 7.28 16.94
N GLN A 170 -7.81 6.13 16.33
CA GLN A 170 -6.72 5.25 16.70
C GLN A 170 -5.54 5.31 15.74
N LYS A 171 -4.36 5.03 16.26
CA LYS A 171 -3.10 4.94 15.55
C LYS A 171 -2.41 3.61 15.84
N ALA A 172 -1.99 2.89 14.81
CA ALA A 172 -1.06 1.78 14.94
C ALA A 172 0.38 2.27 14.73
N ILE A 173 1.28 1.75 15.53
CA ILE A 173 2.71 2.00 15.49
C ILE A 173 3.40 0.64 15.39
N VAL A 174 4.24 0.46 14.36
CA VAL A 174 5.08 -0.73 14.17
C VAL A 174 6.54 -0.33 14.32
N GLU A 175 7.26 -1.02 15.15
CA GLU A 175 8.67 -0.79 15.45
C GLU A 175 9.53 -1.88 14.78
N GLU A 176 10.54 -1.49 13.99
CA GLU A 176 11.39 -2.40 13.21
C GLU A 176 12.13 -3.41 14.10
N SER A 177 12.65 -2.95 15.25
CA SER A 177 13.48 -3.79 16.14
C SER A 177 12.72 -4.92 16.82
N SER A 178 11.45 -4.70 17.12
CA SER A 178 10.60 -5.64 17.89
C SER A 178 9.53 -6.30 17.03
N HIS A 179 9.27 -5.78 15.82
CA HIS A 179 8.14 -6.09 14.94
C HIS A 179 6.77 -6.02 15.64
N LYS A 180 6.74 -5.45 16.86
CA LYS A 180 5.51 -5.32 17.64
C LYS A 180 4.67 -4.18 17.12
N MET A 181 3.38 -4.45 17.03
CA MET A 181 2.35 -3.46 16.73
C MET A 181 1.68 -3.00 18.01
N VAL A 182 1.64 -1.68 18.23
CA VAL A 182 0.98 -1.04 19.37
C VAL A 182 -0.10 -0.12 18.84
N VAL A 183 -1.30 -0.18 19.45
CA VAL A 183 -2.40 0.75 19.15
C VAL A 183 -2.48 1.79 20.25
N LYS A 184 -2.63 3.06 19.85
CA LYS A 184 -2.83 4.20 20.76
C LYS A 184 -4.00 5.04 20.28
N GLU A 185 -4.72 5.64 21.22
CA GLU A 185 -5.64 6.73 20.91
C GLU A 185 -4.86 7.96 20.47
N THR A 186 -5.34 8.64 19.45
CA THR A 186 -4.71 9.85 18.91
C THR A 186 -5.75 10.81 18.35
N ASN A 187 -5.41 12.08 18.28
CA ASN A 187 -6.16 13.01 17.45
C ASN A 187 -5.73 12.80 15.98
N SER A 188 -6.37 11.83 15.30
CA SER A 188 -6.02 11.44 13.93
C SER A 188 -6.15 12.57 12.90
N LEU A 189 -6.93 13.60 13.20
CA LEU A 189 -7.01 14.81 12.37
C LEU A 189 -5.66 15.56 12.34
N MET A 190 -4.93 15.56 13.47
CA MET A 190 -3.60 16.18 13.58
C MET A 190 -2.55 15.48 12.70
N ASP A 191 -2.66 14.18 12.53
CA ASP A 191 -1.72 13.42 11.69
C ASP A 191 -1.83 13.78 10.20
N GLY A 192 -2.98 14.31 9.74
CA GLY A 192 -3.20 14.77 8.37
C GLY A 192 -3.06 16.30 8.14
N ILE A 193 -2.73 17.06 9.16
CA ILE A 193 -2.66 18.54 9.12
C ILE A 193 -1.65 19.08 8.11
N TRP A 194 -0.55 18.36 7.90
CA TRP A 194 0.50 18.78 6.97
C TRP A 194 -0.02 18.95 5.52
N ARG A 195 -1.13 18.29 5.18
CA ARG A 195 -1.78 18.32 3.87
C ARG A 195 -2.35 19.69 3.49
N ASN A 196 -3.00 20.35 4.43
CA ASN A 196 -3.67 21.61 4.27
C ASN A 196 -3.10 22.67 5.24
N ASN A 197 -3.13 23.92 4.85
CA ASN A 197 -2.86 25.01 5.79
C ASN A 197 -3.96 25.17 6.86
N MET A 198 -5.02 24.38 6.78
CA MET A 198 -6.21 24.46 7.62
C MET A 198 -6.28 23.26 8.55
N VAL A 199 -6.51 23.50 9.81
CA VAL A 199 -6.78 22.52 10.85
C VAL A 199 -8.28 22.48 11.08
N PRO A 200 -8.99 21.49 10.55
CA PRO A 200 -10.41 21.35 10.82
C PRO A 200 -10.62 20.82 12.24
N PHE A 201 -11.65 21.31 12.91
CA PHE A 201 -12.19 20.69 14.12
C PHE A 201 -13.70 20.60 13.97
N GLN A 202 -14.27 19.49 14.40
CA GLN A 202 -15.68 19.20 14.28
C GLN A 202 -16.18 18.60 15.59
N ASN A 203 -17.26 19.19 16.13
CA ASN A 203 -17.81 18.80 17.42
C ASN A 203 -16.75 18.70 18.54
N ALA A 204 -15.73 19.57 18.46
CA ALA A 204 -14.60 19.59 19.38
C ALA A 204 -14.95 20.40 20.64
N THR A 205 -14.59 19.91 21.79
CA THR A 205 -14.68 20.66 23.05
C THR A 205 -13.59 21.75 23.08
N ILE A 206 -13.75 22.73 23.99
CA ILE A 206 -12.71 23.75 24.18
C ILE A 206 -11.36 23.13 24.58
N GLN A 207 -11.39 22.00 25.29
CA GLN A 207 -10.19 21.25 25.67
C GLN A 207 -9.52 20.61 24.44
N ASP A 208 -10.30 20.05 23.53
CA ASP A 208 -9.78 19.49 22.29
C ASP A 208 -9.15 20.58 21.42
N ILE A 209 -9.79 21.74 21.32
CA ILE A 209 -9.27 22.90 20.59
C ILE A 209 -7.97 23.41 21.24
N ALA A 210 -7.93 23.54 22.57
CA ALA A 210 -6.74 23.96 23.29
C ALA A 210 -5.56 22.99 23.01
N LYS A 211 -5.78 21.69 23.06
CA LYS A 211 -4.76 20.67 22.74
C LYS A 211 -4.26 20.78 21.30
N VAL A 212 -5.16 21.01 20.34
CA VAL A 212 -4.79 21.26 18.94
C VAL A 212 -3.89 22.51 18.82
N LEU A 213 -4.22 23.58 19.51
CA LEU A 213 -3.43 24.82 19.51
C LEU A 213 -2.07 24.64 20.20
N GLU A 214 -2.01 23.90 21.31
CA GLU A 214 -0.76 23.55 21.99
C GLU A 214 0.20 22.83 21.05
N ASP A 215 -0.30 21.82 20.32
CA ASP A 215 0.48 21.03 19.36
C ASP A 215 0.90 21.90 18.14
N LEU A 216 0.01 22.80 17.68
CA LEU A 216 0.26 23.61 16.50
C LEU A 216 1.27 24.74 16.72
N TYR A 217 1.20 25.39 17.89
CA TYR A 217 2.00 26.57 18.24
C TYR A 217 3.12 26.28 19.24
N HIS A 218 3.21 25.05 19.74
CA HIS A 218 4.20 24.62 20.75
C HIS A 218 4.13 25.47 22.03
N VAL A 219 2.93 25.76 22.48
CA VAL A 219 2.62 26.51 23.69
C VAL A 219 1.84 25.64 24.67
N LYS A 220 1.70 26.09 25.91
CA LYS A 220 0.80 25.50 26.89
C LYS A 220 -0.41 26.41 27.06
N ILE A 221 -1.61 25.84 26.98
CA ILE A 221 -2.88 26.57 27.11
C ILE A 221 -3.62 26.04 28.34
N GLU A 222 -3.92 26.95 29.27
CA GLU A 222 -4.71 26.61 30.45
C GLU A 222 -6.17 27.02 30.24
N VAL A 223 -7.04 26.02 30.22
CA VAL A 223 -8.49 26.24 30.14
C VAL A 223 -9.00 26.52 31.56
N ARG A 224 -9.67 27.67 31.74
CA ARG A 224 -10.24 28.06 33.03
C ARG A 224 -11.35 27.12 33.46
N LYS A 225 -11.48 26.89 34.77
CA LYS A 225 -12.45 25.95 35.36
C LYS A 225 -13.91 26.42 35.28
N ASP A 226 -14.14 27.70 35.02
CA ASP A 226 -15.49 28.31 34.90
C ASP A 226 -16.07 28.26 33.49
N ILE A 227 -15.37 27.66 32.54
CA ILE A 227 -15.84 27.45 31.17
C ILE A 227 -16.68 26.18 31.09
N ASP A 228 -17.80 26.25 30.41
CA ASP A 228 -18.61 25.08 30.09
C ASP A 228 -17.89 24.17 29.11
N LEU A 229 -17.47 23.03 29.60
CA LEU A 229 -16.69 22.03 28.83
C LEU A 229 -17.57 21.11 27.99
N THR A 230 -18.90 21.22 28.10
CA THR A 230 -19.85 20.36 27.38
C THR A 230 -20.18 20.86 25.98
N HIS A 231 -20.01 22.18 25.73
CA HIS A 231 -20.23 22.76 24.42
C HIS A 231 -19.18 22.30 23.43
N THR A 232 -19.63 22.01 22.23
CA THR A 232 -18.76 21.62 21.10
C THR A 232 -18.81 22.67 19.99
N TYR A 233 -17.70 22.81 19.32
CA TYR A 233 -17.46 23.80 18.27
C TYR A 233 -17.00 23.12 17.01
N SER A 234 -17.34 23.70 15.84
CA SER A 234 -16.85 23.22 14.55
C SER A 234 -16.31 24.41 13.76
N GLY A 235 -15.18 24.21 13.11
CA GLY A 235 -14.53 25.27 12.35
C GLY A 235 -13.21 24.81 11.76
N MET A 236 -12.42 25.80 11.32
CA MET A 236 -11.09 25.59 10.76
C MET A 236 -10.15 26.68 11.25
N ILE A 237 -8.92 26.32 11.55
CA ILE A 237 -7.85 27.25 11.93
C ILE A 237 -6.78 27.20 10.83
N GLU A 238 -6.38 28.37 10.33
CA GLU A 238 -5.28 28.43 9.37
C GLU A 238 -3.93 28.32 10.08
N LYS A 239 -3.14 27.31 9.73
CA LYS A 239 -1.84 27.00 10.35
C LYS A 239 -0.81 28.15 10.31
N LYS A 240 -0.98 29.10 9.38
CA LYS A 240 -0.08 30.26 9.22
C LYS A 240 -0.53 31.49 10.00
N GLU A 241 -1.73 31.49 10.56
CA GLU A 241 -2.19 32.57 11.41
C GLU A 241 -1.37 32.64 12.69
N LYS A 242 -1.23 33.87 13.24
CA LYS A 242 -0.60 34.02 14.55
C LYS A 242 -1.55 33.53 15.63
N LEU A 243 -1.03 32.91 16.67
CA LEU A 243 -1.83 32.42 17.80
C LEU A 243 -2.75 33.52 18.36
N GLU A 244 -2.27 34.77 18.45
CA GLU A 244 -3.04 35.92 18.94
C GLU A 244 -4.28 36.18 18.09
N ASP A 245 -4.18 36.09 16.76
CA ASP A 245 -5.30 36.29 15.84
C ASP A 245 -6.29 35.12 15.89
N VAL A 246 -5.81 33.91 16.00
CA VAL A 246 -6.64 32.72 16.24
C VAL A 246 -7.40 32.83 17.56
N MET A 247 -6.72 33.23 18.62
CA MET A 247 -7.35 33.44 19.93
C MET A 247 -8.43 34.51 19.90
N LYS A 248 -8.22 35.66 19.17
CA LYS A 248 -9.24 36.67 18.97
C LYS A 248 -10.45 36.13 18.22
N THR A 249 -10.23 35.36 17.15
CA THR A 249 -11.31 34.72 16.39
C THR A 249 -12.13 33.78 17.25
N LEU A 250 -11.46 32.98 18.05
CA LEU A 250 -12.10 32.07 19.00
C LEU A 250 -12.88 32.84 20.08
N GLN A 251 -12.32 33.92 20.64
CA GLN A 251 -13.02 34.79 21.61
C GLN A 251 -14.30 35.38 21.08
N ASN A 252 -14.36 35.70 19.78
CA ASN A 252 -15.57 36.25 19.15
C ASN A 252 -16.62 35.15 18.88
N SER A 253 -16.22 33.89 18.75
CA SER A 253 -17.08 32.77 18.40
C SER A 253 -17.43 31.89 19.61
N ILE A 254 -16.62 31.94 20.65
CA ILE A 254 -16.74 31.16 21.88
C ILE A 254 -16.77 32.15 23.03
N PRO A 255 -17.67 32.05 24.01
CA PRO A 255 -17.74 32.96 25.14
C PRO A 255 -16.55 32.76 26.10
N ILE A 256 -15.34 32.98 25.59
CA ILE A 256 -14.08 32.97 26.34
C ILE A 256 -13.77 34.40 26.79
N ARG A 257 -13.59 34.60 28.04
CA ARG A 257 -13.15 35.90 28.59
C ARG A 257 -11.72 35.79 29.10
#